data_fd2a4c4b6d7e5a739d608b4793ff380f
#
_entry.id   fd2a4c4b6d7e5a739d608b4793ff380f
#
_cell.length_a   1.000
_cell.length_b   1.000
_cell.length_c   1.000
_cell.angle_alpha   90.00
_cell.angle_beta   90.00
_cell.angle_gamma   90.00
#
_symmetry.space_group_name_H-M   'P 1'
#
loop_
_entity.id
_entity.type
_entity.pdbx_description
1 polymer ?
#
loop_
_entity_poly.entity_id
_entity_poly.type
_entity_poly.pdbx_seq_one_letter_code
_entity_poly.pdbx_strand_id
1 'polypeptide(L)' 'DATDKVVSILKFCKDPKFRKDIFELLGVTYQSKNFKAFIEPLLLHDYLELTVPDKPTSPKQQYRTTKKGLLFLETI' A
#
# COMPACT_ATOMS: atom_id res chain seq x y z
N ASP A 1 10.14 -12.19 -3.60
CA ASP A 1 10.55 -11.16 -4.57
C ASP A 1 9.60 -9.97 -4.53
N ALA A 2 9.82 -8.97 -5.37
CA ALA A 2 9.01 -7.75 -5.38
C ALA A 2 7.52 -8.01 -5.68
N THR A 3 7.24 -8.98 -6.55
CA THR A 3 5.85 -9.33 -6.89
C THR A 3 5.12 -9.88 -5.68
N ASP A 4 5.77 -10.72 -4.89
CA ASP A 4 5.14 -11.28 -3.69
C ASP A 4 4.80 -10.19 -2.68
N LYS A 5 5.67 -9.19 -2.52
CA LYS A 5 5.41 -8.06 -1.63
C LYS A 5 4.24 -7.22 -2.13
N VAL A 6 4.17 -6.96 -3.44
CA VAL A 6 3.05 -6.22 -4.04
C VAL A 6 1.74 -6.95 -3.78
N VAL A 7 1.70 -8.25 -4.06
CA VAL A 7 0.51 -9.06 -3.84
C VAL A 7 0.09 -9.03 -2.38
N SER A 8 1.04 -9.18 -1.47
CA SER A 8 0.77 -9.16 -0.03
C SER A 8 0.15 -7.83 0.41
N ILE A 9 0.71 -6.72 -0.08
CA ILE A 9 0.20 -5.38 0.26
C ILE A 9 -1.23 -5.21 -0.26
N LEU A 10 -1.47 -5.58 -1.52
CA LEU A 10 -2.79 -5.39 -2.13
C LEU A 10 -3.86 -6.25 -1.46
N LYS A 11 -3.53 -7.47 -1.08
CA LYS A 11 -4.46 -8.32 -0.34
C LYS A 11 -4.75 -7.77 1.04
N PHE A 12 -3.72 -7.30 1.73
CA PHE A 12 -3.83 -6.74 3.08
C PHE A 12 -4.66 -5.46 3.08
N CYS A 13 -4.49 -4.62 2.06
CA CYS A 13 -5.14 -3.32 1.98
C CYS A 13 -6.52 -3.37 1.30
N LYS A 14 -7.11 -4.53 1.12
CA LYS A 14 -8.52 -4.62 0.72
C LYS A 14 -9.40 -3.83 1.69
N ASP A 15 -9.04 -3.88 2.98
CA ASP A 15 -9.55 -2.95 3.99
C ASP A 15 -8.46 -1.91 4.23
N PRO A 16 -8.83 -0.65 4.52
CA PRO A 16 -7.82 0.40 4.74
C PRO A 16 -6.85 0.03 5.88
N LYS A 17 -5.57 0.32 5.65
CA LYS A 17 -4.50 0.03 6.62
C LYS A 17 -3.59 1.24 6.78
N PHE A 18 -3.03 1.39 7.98
CA PHE A 18 -2.02 2.41 8.25
C PHE A 18 -0.67 1.98 7.65
N ARG A 19 0.18 2.97 7.35
CA ARG A 19 1.53 2.73 6.85
C ARG A 19 2.32 1.78 7.75
N LYS A 20 2.23 2.01 9.05
CA LYS A 20 2.93 1.19 10.04
C LYS A 20 2.54 -0.28 9.95
N ASP A 21 1.25 -0.56 9.74
CA ASP A 21 0.76 -1.93 9.64
C ASP A 21 1.26 -2.62 8.37
N ILE A 22 1.36 -1.86 7.28
CA ILE A 22 1.93 -2.38 6.03
C ILE A 22 3.40 -2.73 6.23
N PHE A 23 4.16 -1.88 6.90
CA PHE A 23 5.57 -2.15 7.18
C PHE A 23 5.76 -3.37 8.06
N GLU A 24 4.89 -3.55 9.06
CA GLU A 24 4.92 -4.75 9.90
C GLU A 24 4.66 -6.01 9.10
N LEU A 25 3.68 -5.95 8.18
CA LEU A 25 3.39 -7.07 7.29
C LEU A 25 4.61 -7.46 6.47
N LEU A 26 5.33 -6.47 5.95
CA LEU A 26 6.50 -6.70 5.11
C LEU A 26 7.76 -7.06 5.89
N GLY A 27 7.75 -6.88 7.21
CA GLY A 27 8.93 -7.11 8.03
C GLY A 27 10.03 -6.09 7.80
N VAL A 28 9.68 -4.86 7.43
CA VAL A 28 10.64 -3.78 7.20
C VAL A 28 10.47 -2.68 8.22
N THR A 29 11.52 -1.86 8.38
CA THR A 29 11.49 -0.76 9.33
C THR A 29 10.65 0.42 8.83
N TYR A 30 10.14 1.22 9.77
CA TYR A 30 9.36 2.41 9.46
C TYR A 30 10.30 3.55 9.04
N GLN A 31 10.66 3.56 7.75
CA GLN A 31 11.58 4.55 7.19
C GLN A 31 11.10 5.03 5.83
N SER A 32 11.46 6.28 5.49
CA SER A 32 11.07 6.88 4.20
C SER A 32 11.51 6.07 3.00
N LYS A 33 12.69 5.45 3.06
CA LYS A 33 13.19 4.62 1.95
C LYS A 33 12.27 3.44 1.68
N ASN A 34 11.66 2.87 2.73
CA ASN A 34 10.75 1.74 2.57
C ASN A 34 9.40 2.20 2.01
N PHE A 35 8.95 3.40 2.38
CA PHE A 35 7.77 3.98 1.77
C PHE A 35 7.96 4.15 0.26
N LYS A 36 9.08 4.73 -0.15
CA LYS A 36 9.39 4.96 -1.56
C LYS A 36 9.58 3.66 -2.34
N ALA A 37 10.09 2.62 -1.67
CA ALA A 37 10.34 1.35 -2.33
C ALA A 37 9.07 0.51 -2.49
N PHE A 38 8.16 0.52 -1.52
CA PHE A 38 7.04 -0.43 -1.48
C PHE A 38 5.66 0.20 -1.61
N ILE A 39 5.43 1.38 -1.08
CA ILE A 39 4.10 2.00 -1.08
C ILE A 39 3.94 3.01 -2.21
N GLU A 40 4.90 3.92 -2.35
CA GLU A 40 4.81 5.00 -3.35
C GLU A 40 4.59 4.48 -4.77
N PRO A 41 5.29 3.44 -5.25
CA PRO A 41 5.04 2.93 -6.60
C PRO A 41 3.60 2.46 -6.81
N LEU A 42 2.99 1.88 -5.78
CA LEU A 42 1.61 1.40 -5.88
C LEU A 42 0.63 2.57 -5.94
N LEU A 43 0.92 3.67 -5.26
CA LEU A 43 0.13 4.89 -5.38
C LEU A 43 0.26 5.50 -6.77
N LEU A 44 1.49 5.55 -7.30
CA LEU A 44 1.76 6.13 -8.61
C LEU A 44 1.09 5.34 -9.74
N HIS A 45 0.97 4.03 -9.59
CA HIS A 45 0.33 3.16 -10.58
C HIS A 45 -1.15 2.94 -10.31
N ASP A 46 -1.72 3.64 -9.33
CA ASP A 46 -3.14 3.54 -8.97
C ASP A 46 -3.57 2.16 -8.48
N TYR A 47 -2.67 1.37 -7.93
CA TYR A 47 -3.03 0.12 -7.27
C TYR A 47 -3.45 0.33 -5.82
N LEU A 48 -2.94 1.38 -5.18
CA LEU A 48 -3.36 1.84 -3.86
C LEU A 48 -3.86 3.27 -3.96
N GLU A 49 -4.74 3.65 -3.04
CA GLU A 49 -5.20 5.03 -2.91
C GLU A 49 -5.13 5.46 -1.45
N LEU A 50 -5.00 6.77 -1.27
CA LEU A 50 -5.05 7.40 0.04
C LEU A 50 -6.50 7.54 0.48
N THR A 51 -6.82 7.21 1.74
CA THR A 51 -8.18 7.40 2.26
C THR A 51 -8.44 8.86 2.65
N VAL A 52 -7.37 9.63 2.89
CA VAL A 52 -7.45 11.07 3.18
C VAL A 52 -6.53 11.80 2.19
N PRO A 53 -6.94 11.94 0.92
CA PRO A 53 -6.05 12.47 -0.12
C PRO A 53 -5.57 13.90 0.12
N ASP A 54 -6.38 14.72 0.80
CA ASP A 54 -6.04 16.12 1.06
C ASP A 54 -4.94 16.28 2.10
N LYS A 55 -4.67 15.25 2.89
CA LYS A 55 -3.69 15.30 3.97
C LYS A 55 -2.83 14.04 3.95
N PRO A 56 -1.91 13.90 2.96
CA PRO A 56 -1.13 12.68 2.77
C PRO A 56 -0.32 12.25 4.00
N THR A 57 0.12 13.20 4.82
CA THR A 57 0.94 12.92 6.00
C THR A 57 0.14 12.92 7.30
N SER A 58 -1.18 12.98 7.23
CA SER A 58 -2.03 12.94 8.42
C SER A 58 -1.81 11.64 9.20
N PRO A 59 -1.80 11.70 10.54
CA PRO A 59 -1.75 10.47 11.35
C PRO A 59 -2.96 9.56 11.13
N LYS A 60 -4.05 10.10 10.56
CA LYS A 60 -5.24 9.32 10.24
C LYS A 60 -5.19 8.72 8.84
N GLN A 61 -4.13 9.00 8.06
CA GLN A 61 -4.00 8.50 6.70
C GLN A 61 -3.92 7.00 6.67
N GLN A 62 -4.72 6.38 5.81
CA GLN A 62 -4.68 4.95 5.55
C GLN A 62 -4.56 4.73 4.04
N TYR A 63 -4.27 3.49 3.67
CA TYR A 63 -4.08 3.08 2.29
C TYR A 63 -5.05 1.96 1.98
N ARG A 64 -5.69 2.04 0.82
CA ARG A 64 -6.69 1.07 0.39
C ARG A 64 -6.41 0.63 -1.04
N THR A 65 -6.60 -0.66 -1.32
CA THR A 65 -6.45 -1.20 -2.66
C THR A 65 -7.59 -0.69 -3.54
N THR A 66 -7.23 -0.15 -4.71
CA THR A 66 -8.17 0.38 -5.68
C THR A 66 -8.85 -0.74 -6.44
N LYS A 67 -9.87 -0.39 -7.23
CA LYS A 67 -10.49 -1.34 -8.16
C LYS A 67 -9.44 -1.91 -9.12
N LYS A 68 -8.53 -1.07 -9.61
CA LYS A 68 -7.43 -1.51 -10.49
C LYS A 68 -6.54 -2.53 -9.78
N GLY A 69 -6.22 -2.27 -8.50
CA GLY A 69 -5.43 -3.20 -7.70
C GLY A 69 -6.15 -4.53 -7.49
N LEU A 70 -7.46 -4.50 -7.25
CA LEU A 70 -8.25 -5.72 -7.09
C LEU A 70 -8.27 -6.54 -8.37
N LEU A 71 -8.41 -5.86 -9.53
CA LEU A 71 -8.37 -6.53 -10.83
C LEU A 71 -7.00 -7.16 -11.08
N PHE A 72 -5.93 -6.47 -10.69
CA PHE A 72 -4.58 -7.03 -10.79
C PHE A 72 -4.47 -8.34 -10.00
N LEU A 73 -5.04 -8.37 -8.79
CA LEU A 73 -5.01 -9.59 -7.97
C LEU A 73 -5.74 -10.75 -8.63
N GLU A 74 -6.76 -10.47 -9.44
CA GLU A 74 -7.50 -11.52 -10.14
C GLU A 74 -6.70 -12.14 -11.29
N THR A 75 -5.62 -11.47 -11.74
CA THR A 75 -4.81 -11.95 -12.87
C THR A 75 -3.68 -12.91 -12.46
N ILE A 76 -3.49 -13.12 -11.19
CA ILE A 76 -2.38 -13.95 -10.67
C ILE A 76 -2.88 -15.20 -9.98
#